data_d6c70e2e059beb27cfb2da0b8300e786
#
_entry.id   d6c70e2e059beb27cfb2da0b8300e786
#
_cell.length_a   1.000
_cell.length_b   1.000
_cell.length_c   1.000
_cell.angle_alpha   90.00
_cell.angle_beta   90.00
_cell.angle_gamma   90.00
#
_symmetry.space_group_name_H-M   'P 1'
#
loop_
_entity.id
_entity.type
_entity.pdbx_description
1 polymer ?
#
loop_
_entity_poly.entity_id
_entity_poly.type
_entity_poly.pdbx_seq_one_letter_code
_entity_poly.pdbx_strand_id
1 'polypeptide(L)'
;MKTEGRNAVFELLKTNKNIDKILLEKGAQGTLGLIFAEARKRNLRVQFVDRKVLDKESETRRHQGVIAFTTDYEYYDLEDIIAEKKNEKGGFVVLCDGIEDVHNLGSIIRVAECAGADGVVIPKSGGTSVTESVIRISAGAAEHMKVARVPNLNQAVEFLQKNGFWVYALEAGGEDIYAQDFSGNVALVVGGEDSGVKRLTKEKCDKTLSLPLQGKVNSLNASVALGIAAYEVVRSRLK
;
A
#
# COMPACT_ATOMS: atom_id res chain seq x y z
N MET A 1 10.27 13.47 -5.60
CA MET A 1 11.45 14.39 -5.48
C MET A 1 12.53 13.78 -4.58
N LYS A 2 13.81 14.15 -4.76
CA LYS A 2 14.92 13.70 -3.91
C LYS A 2 15.47 14.86 -3.09
N THR A 3 15.75 14.62 -1.82
CA THR A 3 16.43 15.57 -0.93
C THR A 3 17.72 14.91 -0.44
N GLU A 4 18.86 15.53 -0.69
CA GLU A 4 20.20 14.98 -0.43
C GLU A 4 20.94 15.81 0.62
N GLY A 5 21.76 15.12 1.43
CA GLY A 5 22.62 15.75 2.44
C GLY A 5 21.98 15.84 3.82
N ARG A 6 22.84 15.77 4.84
CA ARG A 6 22.44 15.60 6.26
C ARG A 6 21.52 16.70 6.75
N ASN A 7 21.90 17.95 6.51
CA ASN A 7 21.12 19.10 7.01
C ASN A 7 19.77 19.21 6.28
N ALA A 8 19.76 19.03 4.95
CA ALA A 8 18.53 19.10 4.15
C ALA A 8 17.53 18.03 4.55
N VAL A 9 18.01 16.77 4.73
CA VAL A 9 17.13 15.66 5.17
C VAL A 9 16.68 15.85 6.62
N PHE A 10 17.53 16.38 7.49
CA PHE A 10 17.13 16.65 8.88
C PHE A 10 16.07 17.74 8.97
N GLU A 11 16.20 18.82 8.18
CA GLU A 11 15.17 19.85 8.08
C GLU A 11 13.87 19.31 7.43
N LEU A 12 13.98 18.49 6.40
CA LEU A 12 12.83 17.83 5.77
C LEU A 12 12.04 16.99 6.81
N LEU A 13 12.73 16.30 7.71
CA LEU A 13 12.09 15.54 8.78
C LEU A 13 11.29 16.40 9.78
N LYS A 14 11.51 17.71 9.84
CA LYS A 14 10.72 18.63 10.67
C LYS A 14 9.47 19.15 9.96
N THR A 15 9.36 18.94 8.68
CA THR A 15 8.19 19.36 7.88
C THR A 15 7.09 18.30 7.86
N ASN A 16 5.90 18.67 7.40
CA ASN A 16 4.78 17.73 7.17
C ASN A 16 4.82 17.05 5.78
N LYS A 17 5.91 17.22 5.01
CA LYS A 17 6.02 16.58 3.70
C LYS A 17 6.02 15.06 3.81
N ASN A 18 5.35 14.43 2.84
CA ASN A 18 5.31 12.98 2.74
C ASN A 18 6.68 12.44 2.30
N ILE A 19 7.32 11.68 3.19
CA ILE A 19 8.59 11.00 2.92
C ILE A 19 8.28 9.54 2.66
N ASP A 20 8.64 9.06 1.46
CA ASP A 20 8.39 7.69 1.04
C ASP A 20 9.40 6.72 1.63
N LYS A 21 10.67 7.08 1.53
CA LYS A 21 11.80 6.32 2.07
C LYS A 21 13.02 7.20 2.29
N ILE A 22 13.89 6.73 3.17
CA ILE A 22 15.20 7.34 3.41
C ILE A 22 16.26 6.26 3.18
N LEU A 23 17.23 6.54 2.30
CA LEU A 23 18.43 5.74 2.17
C LEU A 23 19.49 6.31 3.10
N LEU A 24 20.05 5.47 3.98
CA LEU A 24 21.14 5.79 4.89
C LEU A 24 22.34 4.90 4.58
N GLU A 25 23.54 5.49 4.63
CA GLU A 25 24.79 4.74 4.53
C GLU A 25 24.93 3.76 5.70
N LYS A 26 25.35 2.50 5.43
CA LYS A 26 25.63 1.51 6.47
C LYS A 26 26.71 2.03 7.43
N GLY A 27 26.55 1.73 8.72
CA GLY A 27 27.46 2.24 9.76
C GLY A 27 27.25 3.72 10.10
N ALA A 28 26.09 4.29 9.78
CA ALA A 28 25.72 5.68 10.06
C ALA A 28 25.90 6.05 11.54
N GLN A 29 26.71 7.08 11.81
CA GLN A 29 26.98 7.62 13.15
C GLN A 29 26.76 9.14 13.17
N GLY A 30 26.74 9.72 14.36
CA GLY A 30 26.57 11.17 14.53
C GLY A 30 25.23 11.67 13.97
N THR A 31 25.26 12.68 13.11
CA THR A 31 24.05 13.30 12.53
C THR A 31 23.19 12.29 11.76
N LEU A 32 23.77 11.29 11.12
CA LEU A 32 23.01 10.22 10.43
C LEU A 32 22.25 9.36 11.44
N GLY A 33 22.82 9.12 12.63
CA GLY A 33 22.11 8.44 13.73
C GLY A 33 20.92 9.23 14.24
N LEU A 34 21.03 10.57 14.32
CA LEU A 34 19.89 11.44 14.67
C LEU A 34 18.79 11.42 13.62
N ILE A 35 19.14 11.44 12.33
CA ILE A 35 18.20 11.29 11.22
C ILE A 35 17.46 9.95 11.33
N PHE A 36 18.18 8.86 11.60
CA PHE A 36 17.57 7.54 11.78
C PHE A 36 16.61 7.50 12.97
N ALA A 37 17.01 8.06 14.12
CA ALA A 37 16.16 8.12 15.31
C ALA A 37 14.86 8.90 15.05
N GLU A 38 14.96 10.05 14.38
CA GLU A 38 13.80 10.86 14.04
C GLU A 38 12.89 10.19 13.00
N ALA A 39 13.47 9.56 11.98
CA ALA A 39 12.73 8.78 11.00
C ALA A 39 11.96 7.61 11.65
N ARG A 40 12.57 6.92 12.64
CA ARG A 40 11.89 5.86 13.39
C ARG A 40 10.71 6.36 14.21
N LYS A 41 10.83 7.51 14.87
CA LYS A 41 9.71 8.12 15.62
C LYS A 41 8.50 8.38 14.72
N ARG A 42 8.76 8.77 13.48
CA ARG A 42 7.74 9.01 12.45
C ARG A 42 7.30 7.75 11.70
N ASN A 43 7.79 6.57 12.07
CA ASN A 43 7.54 5.30 11.37
C ASN A 43 7.86 5.33 9.86
N LEU A 44 8.91 6.08 9.48
CA LEU A 44 9.33 6.18 8.08
C LEU A 44 10.14 4.95 7.66
N ARG A 45 10.03 4.59 6.38
CA ARG A 45 10.82 3.51 5.78
C ARG A 45 12.27 3.96 5.63
N VAL A 46 13.19 3.32 6.38
CA VAL A 46 14.64 3.56 6.29
C VAL A 46 15.32 2.32 5.75
N GLN A 47 16.16 2.47 4.74
CA GLN A 47 16.98 1.42 4.15
C GLN A 47 18.45 1.75 4.34
N PHE A 48 19.21 0.84 4.96
CA PHE A 48 20.65 0.94 5.05
C PHE A 48 21.30 0.37 3.80
N VAL A 49 22.07 1.20 3.09
CA VAL A 49 22.67 0.85 1.81
C VAL A 49 24.17 1.15 1.81
N ASP A 50 24.90 0.51 0.90
CA ASP A 50 26.30 0.84 0.68
C ASP A 50 26.42 2.19 -0.04
N ARG A 51 27.54 2.91 0.19
CA ARG A 51 27.81 4.23 -0.40
C ARG A 51 27.62 4.26 -1.92
N LYS A 52 28.01 3.18 -2.61
CA LYS A 52 27.85 3.05 -4.07
C LYS A 52 26.39 3.18 -4.53
N VAL A 53 25.44 2.74 -3.71
CA VAL A 53 24.00 2.88 -4.02
C VAL A 53 23.58 4.34 -3.89
N LEU A 54 24.05 5.04 -2.86
CA LEU A 54 23.80 6.46 -2.70
C LEU A 54 24.44 7.28 -3.83
N ASP A 55 25.67 6.95 -4.23
CA ASP A 55 26.35 7.60 -5.35
C ASP A 55 25.58 7.45 -6.67
N LYS A 56 24.94 6.29 -6.88
CA LYS A 56 24.11 6.01 -8.07
C LYS A 56 22.78 6.77 -8.03
N GLU A 57 22.18 6.86 -6.86
CA GLU A 57 20.87 7.53 -6.67
C GLU A 57 21.00 9.06 -6.59
N SER A 58 22.17 9.56 -6.24
CA SER A 58 22.42 10.99 -6.03
C SER A 58 22.43 11.76 -7.36
N GLU A 59 21.72 12.87 -7.41
CA GLU A 59 21.72 13.81 -8.53
C GLU A 59 22.87 14.84 -8.41
N THR A 60 23.19 15.22 -7.18
CA THR A 60 24.18 16.29 -6.89
C THR A 60 25.56 15.77 -6.52
N ARG A 61 25.70 14.47 -6.24
CA ARG A 61 26.88 13.82 -5.64
C ARG A 61 27.27 14.39 -4.26
N ARG A 62 26.34 15.08 -3.58
CA ARG A 62 26.55 15.68 -2.26
C ARG A 62 25.65 15.07 -1.18
N HIS A 63 25.30 13.79 -1.34
CA HIS A 63 24.37 13.10 -0.46
C HIS A 63 24.85 12.94 0.99
N GLN A 64 26.15 13.06 1.30
CA GLN A 64 26.70 12.98 2.67
C GLN A 64 26.22 11.76 3.47
N GLY A 65 25.97 10.63 2.80
CA GLY A 65 25.49 9.39 3.42
C GLY A 65 23.97 9.30 3.62
N VAL A 66 23.16 10.23 3.07
CA VAL A 66 21.71 10.18 3.16
C VAL A 66 21.02 10.80 1.96
N ILE A 67 19.93 10.14 1.51
CA ILE A 67 18.98 10.64 0.51
C ILE A 67 17.57 10.32 1.01
N ALA A 68 16.70 11.33 1.06
CA ALA A 68 15.26 11.16 1.31
C ALA A 68 14.48 11.30 -0.01
N PHE A 69 13.50 10.43 -0.19
CA PHE A 69 12.58 10.46 -1.31
C PHE A 69 11.23 10.98 -0.81
N THR A 70 10.73 12.01 -1.45
CA THR A 70 9.44 12.63 -1.13
C THR A 70 8.48 12.56 -2.30
N THR A 71 7.19 12.55 -2.01
CA THR A 71 6.11 12.74 -2.97
C THR A 71 5.23 13.89 -2.53
N ASP A 72 4.65 14.58 -3.47
CA ASP A 72 3.62 15.58 -3.22
C ASP A 72 2.21 14.93 -3.18
N TYR A 73 2.12 13.58 -3.24
CA TYR A 73 0.86 12.88 -3.16
C TYR A 73 0.22 13.07 -1.78
N GLU A 74 -1.01 13.55 -1.75
CA GLU A 74 -1.79 13.75 -0.54
C GLU A 74 -2.57 12.48 -0.22
N TYR A 75 -2.31 11.91 0.98
CA TYR A 75 -3.03 10.74 1.47
C TYR A 75 -4.28 11.18 2.23
N TYR A 76 -5.31 10.36 2.12
CA TYR A 76 -6.57 10.50 2.85
C TYR A 76 -6.53 9.74 4.17
N ASP A 77 -7.39 10.12 5.10
CA ASP A 77 -7.68 9.30 6.27
C ASP A 77 -8.67 8.18 5.89
N LEU A 78 -8.60 7.05 6.61
CA LEU A 78 -9.46 5.90 6.32
C LEU A 78 -10.95 6.24 6.57
N GLU A 79 -11.20 7.09 7.53
CA GLU A 79 -12.51 7.65 7.86
C GLU A 79 -13.13 8.38 6.66
N ASP A 80 -12.35 9.17 5.93
CA ASP A 80 -12.80 9.91 4.75
C ASP A 80 -13.14 8.99 3.56
N ILE A 81 -12.46 7.84 3.48
CA ILE A 81 -12.74 6.85 2.44
C ILE A 81 -14.12 6.22 2.67
N ILE A 82 -14.44 5.85 3.91
CA ILE A 82 -15.70 5.15 4.20
C ILE A 82 -16.90 6.07 4.37
N ALA A 83 -16.67 7.37 4.60
CA ALA A 83 -17.75 8.36 4.75
C ALA A 83 -18.46 8.64 3.42
N GLU A 84 -17.74 8.59 2.31
CA GLU A 84 -18.25 8.88 0.96
C GLU A 84 -18.26 7.62 0.10
N LYS A 85 -19.31 6.82 0.21
CA LYS A 85 -19.48 5.62 -0.62
C LYS A 85 -19.85 6.00 -2.04
N LYS A 86 -19.12 5.47 -3.02
CA LYS A 86 -19.40 5.66 -4.46
C LYS A 86 -20.61 4.86 -4.95
N ASN A 87 -20.99 3.81 -4.22
CA ASN A 87 -22.03 2.89 -4.64
C ASN A 87 -23.11 2.74 -3.55
N GLU A 88 -24.38 2.94 -3.94
CA GLU A 88 -25.53 2.75 -3.05
C GLU A 88 -25.69 1.31 -2.56
N LYS A 89 -25.16 0.31 -3.30
CA LYS A 89 -25.19 -1.11 -2.93
C LYS A 89 -24.17 -1.49 -1.84
N GLY A 90 -23.34 -0.56 -1.41
CA GLY A 90 -22.37 -0.74 -0.32
C GLY A 90 -20.98 -0.22 -0.66
N GLY A 91 -20.17 0.04 0.39
CA GLY A 91 -18.78 0.46 0.25
C GLY A 91 -17.89 -0.65 -0.29
N PHE A 92 -16.83 -0.25 -1.00
CA PHE A 92 -15.80 -1.18 -1.49
C PHE A 92 -14.39 -0.61 -1.24
N VAL A 93 -13.58 -1.30 -0.44
CA VAL A 93 -12.23 -0.87 -0.08
C VAL A 93 -11.22 -1.98 -0.40
N VAL A 94 -10.04 -1.59 -0.87
CA VAL A 94 -8.92 -2.51 -1.12
C VAL A 94 -7.80 -2.24 -0.11
N LEU A 95 -7.31 -3.26 0.57
CA LEU A 95 -6.17 -3.18 1.48
C LEU A 95 -4.96 -3.91 0.88
N CYS A 96 -3.79 -3.28 0.91
CA CYS A 96 -2.54 -3.83 0.41
C CYS A 96 -1.65 -4.27 1.60
N ASP A 97 -1.41 -5.56 1.76
CA ASP A 97 -0.53 -6.09 2.81
C ASP A 97 0.82 -6.49 2.23
N GLY A 98 1.82 -5.63 2.42
CA GLY A 98 3.19 -5.93 2.00
C GLY A 98 3.44 -5.83 0.48
N ILE A 99 2.66 -5.05 -0.25
CA ILE A 99 2.93 -4.78 -1.68
C ILE A 99 4.17 -3.87 -1.77
N GLU A 100 5.29 -4.42 -2.22
CA GLU A 100 6.57 -3.70 -2.31
C GLU A 100 6.89 -3.20 -3.71
N ASP A 101 6.40 -3.88 -4.75
CA ASP A 101 6.60 -3.49 -6.14
C ASP A 101 5.69 -2.33 -6.54
N VAL A 102 6.31 -1.29 -7.11
CA VAL A 102 5.61 -0.11 -7.63
C VAL A 102 4.66 -0.43 -8.80
N HIS A 103 4.99 -1.46 -9.60
CA HIS A 103 4.14 -1.92 -10.70
C HIS A 103 2.86 -2.55 -10.17
N ASN A 104 2.97 -3.37 -9.12
CA ASN A 104 1.81 -3.97 -8.48
C ASN A 104 0.93 -2.90 -7.85
N LEU A 105 1.48 -1.98 -7.05
CA LEU A 105 0.68 -0.93 -6.42
C LEU A 105 -0.01 -0.05 -7.46
N GLY A 106 0.70 0.39 -8.51
CA GLY A 106 0.11 1.19 -9.59
C GLY A 106 -1.03 0.46 -10.31
N SER A 107 -0.86 -0.83 -10.58
CA SER A 107 -1.89 -1.67 -11.20
C SER A 107 -3.08 -1.92 -10.26
N ILE A 108 -2.83 -2.13 -8.97
CA ILE A 108 -3.87 -2.28 -7.93
C ILE A 108 -4.73 -1.01 -7.84
N ILE A 109 -4.11 0.17 -7.78
CA ILE A 109 -4.83 1.45 -7.74
C ILE A 109 -5.70 1.61 -9.00
N ARG A 110 -5.16 1.28 -10.16
CA ARG A 110 -5.91 1.34 -11.43
C ARG A 110 -7.10 0.38 -11.44
N VAL A 111 -6.90 -0.86 -11.03
CA VAL A 111 -7.97 -1.88 -10.94
C VAL A 111 -9.04 -1.44 -9.96
N ALA A 112 -8.65 -0.96 -8.77
CA ALA A 112 -9.58 -0.50 -7.75
C ALA A 112 -10.44 0.67 -8.24
N GLU A 113 -9.83 1.62 -8.96
CA GLU A 113 -10.55 2.74 -9.57
C GLU A 113 -11.56 2.26 -10.61
N CYS A 114 -11.12 1.44 -11.57
CA CYS A 114 -11.98 0.89 -12.61
C CYS A 114 -13.13 0.01 -12.05
N ALA A 115 -12.92 -0.67 -10.93
CA ALA A 115 -13.93 -1.47 -10.25
C ALA A 115 -14.85 -0.64 -9.35
N GLY A 116 -14.65 0.68 -9.26
CA GLY A 116 -15.46 1.58 -8.45
C GLY A 116 -15.26 1.43 -6.95
N ALA A 117 -14.04 1.08 -6.52
CA ALA A 117 -13.70 1.09 -5.11
C ALA A 117 -13.71 2.52 -4.55
N ASP A 118 -14.07 2.66 -3.27
CA ASP A 118 -14.08 3.94 -2.56
C ASP A 118 -12.66 4.40 -2.22
N GLY A 119 -11.74 3.45 -2.00
CA GLY A 119 -10.34 3.75 -1.73
C GLY A 119 -9.44 2.54 -1.64
N VAL A 120 -8.14 2.83 -1.59
CA VAL A 120 -7.06 1.86 -1.38
C VAL A 120 -6.34 2.19 -0.07
N VAL A 121 -6.06 1.20 0.75
CA VAL A 121 -5.36 1.34 2.03
C VAL A 121 -3.98 0.69 1.93
N ILE A 122 -2.93 1.44 2.23
CA ILE A 122 -1.56 0.95 2.27
C ILE A 122 -0.93 1.16 3.66
N PRO A 123 0.00 0.30 4.10
CA PRO A 123 0.71 0.51 5.35
C PRO A 123 1.78 1.61 5.23
N LYS A 124 2.06 2.32 6.33
CA LYS A 124 3.18 3.29 6.42
C LYS A 124 4.55 2.61 6.29
N SER A 125 4.65 1.34 6.66
CA SER A 125 5.88 0.55 6.58
C SER A 125 5.59 -0.88 6.10
N GLY A 126 6.58 -1.52 5.45
CA GLY A 126 6.43 -2.89 4.92
C GLY A 126 5.63 -2.96 3.61
N GLY A 127 5.70 -1.91 2.81
CA GLY A 127 5.14 -1.82 1.46
C GLY A 127 5.66 -0.58 0.75
N THR A 128 5.35 -0.43 -0.53
CA THR A 128 5.68 0.78 -1.28
C THR A 128 4.63 1.87 -1.05
N SER A 129 5.00 3.11 -1.25
CA SER A 129 4.12 4.28 -1.17
C SER A 129 3.72 4.76 -2.57
N VAL A 130 2.78 5.71 -2.65
CA VAL A 130 2.38 6.32 -3.93
C VAL A 130 3.48 7.28 -4.38
N THR A 131 4.42 6.75 -5.15
CA THR A 131 5.54 7.48 -5.76
C THR A 131 5.15 8.01 -7.14
N GLU A 132 5.96 8.89 -7.74
CA GLU A 132 5.79 9.33 -9.13
C GLU A 132 5.72 8.13 -10.11
N SER A 133 6.45 7.05 -9.84
CA SER A 133 6.37 5.82 -10.64
C SER A 133 5.02 5.12 -10.51
N VAL A 134 4.48 5.04 -9.29
CA VAL A 134 3.14 4.47 -9.04
C VAL A 134 2.06 5.30 -9.74
N ILE A 135 2.12 6.63 -9.65
CA ILE A 135 1.19 7.54 -10.33
C ILE A 135 1.22 7.30 -11.84
N ARG A 136 2.41 7.25 -12.45
CA ARG A 136 2.57 6.97 -13.87
C ARG A 136 2.03 5.58 -14.28
N ILE A 137 2.32 4.53 -13.49
CA ILE A 137 1.89 3.16 -13.77
C ILE A 137 0.37 3.02 -13.62
N SER A 138 -0.22 3.75 -12.68
CA SER A 138 -1.69 3.77 -12.51
C SER A 138 -2.44 4.40 -13.68
N ALA A 139 -1.73 4.97 -14.66
CA ALA A 139 -2.30 5.64 -15.85
C ALA A 139 -3.32 6.73 -15.49
N GLY A 140 -3.04 7.50 -14.43
CA GLY A 140 -3.90 8.59 -13.94
C GLY A 140 -4.93 8.17 -12.89
N ALA A 141 -5.12 6.87 -12.64
CA ALA A 141 -6.10 6.42 -11.65
C ALA A 141 -5.79 6.94 -10.22
N ALA A 142 -4.52 7.14 -9.88
CA ALA A 142 -4.11 7.69 -8.59
C ALA A 142 -4.62 9.12 -8.32
N GLU A 143 -4.96 9.89 -9.36
CA GLU A 143 -5.54 11.23 -9.24
C GLU A 143 -7.02 11.20 -8.83
N HIS A 144 -7.69 10.06 -9.03
CA HIS A 144 -9.12 9.88 -8.81
C HIS A 144 -9.41 8.94 -7.66
N MET A 145 -8.42 8.14 -7.25
CA MET A 145 -8.55 7.15 -6.18
C MET A 145 -8.04 7.70 -4.85
N LYS A 146 -8.89 7.69 -3.83
CA LYS A 146 -8.45 7.98 -2.46
C LYS A 146 -7.51 6.87 -1.98
N VAL A 147 -6.31 7.22 -1.57
CA VAL A 147 -5.39 6.27 -0.94
C VAL A 147 -5.13 6.69 0.50
N ALA A 148 -5.47 5.82 1.46
CA ALA A 148 -5.13 6.02 2.86
C ALA A 148 -3.82 5.33 3.20
N ARG A 149 -3.01 5.98 4.04
CA ARG A 149 -1.74 5.44 4.52
C ARG A 149 -1.78 5.25 6.03
N VAL A 150 -1.97 4.00 6.46
CA VAL A 150 -2.22 3.65 7.86
C VAL A 150 -0.97 3.15 8.58
N PRO A 151 -0.80 3.44 9.89
CA PRO A 151 0.34 2.94 10.67
C PRO A 151 0.26 1.43 10.90
N ASN A 152 -0.93 0.86 10.96
CA ASN A 152 -1.18 -0.57 11.23
C ASN A 152 -2.37 -1.09 10.43
N LEU A 153 -2.11 -2.02 9.51
CA LEU A 153 -3.14 -2.58 8.64
C LEU A 153 -4.17 -3.42 9.43
N ASN A 154 -3.73 -4.09 10.49
CA ASN A 154 -4.64 -4.90 11.33
C ASN A 154 -5.67 -4.03 12.06
N GLN A 155 -5.26 -2.82 12.49
CA GLN A 155 -6.20 -1.84 13.07
C GLN A 155 -7.15 -1.30 12.01
N ALA A 156 -6.69 -1.13 10.76
CA ALA A 156 -7.56 -0.74 9.66
C ALA A 156 -8.60 -1.82 9.34
N VAL A 157 -8.24 -3.11 9.37
CA VAL A 157 -9.20 -4.23 9.27
C VAL A 157 -10.26 -4.14 10.36
N GLU A 158 -9.85 -4.05 11.62
CA GLU A 158 -10.77 -3.94 12.75
C GLU A 158 -11.68 -2.69 12.67
N PHE A 159 -11.13 -1.57 12.18
CA PHE A 159 -11.90 -0.36 11.97
C PHE A 159 -12.97 -0.54 10.89
N LEU A 160 -12.64 -1.17 9.76
CA LEU A 160 -13.59 -1.47 8.70
C LEU A 160 -14.70 -2.41 9.19
N GLN A 161 -14.37 -3.47 9.93
CA GLN A 161 -15.33 -4.40 10.51
C GLN A 161 -16.31 -3.69 11.45
N LYS A 162 -15.82 -2.80 12.33
CA LYS A 162 -16.66 -1.99 13.22
C LYS A 162 -17.60 -1.05 12.46
N ASN A 163 -17.25 -0.69 11.22
CA ASN A 163 -18.08 0.13 10.33
C ASN A 163 -18.90 -0.71 9.33
N GLY A 164 -19.08 -2.00 9.62
CA GLY A 164 -19.99 -2.89 8.89
C GLY A 164 -19.43 -3.41 7.56
N PHE A 165 -18.11 -3.42 7.39
CA PHE A 165 -17.46 -4.08 6.24
C PHE A 165 -17.18 -5.54 6.56
N TRP A 166 -17.47 -6.41 5.60
CA TRP A 166 -16.92 -7.76 5.55
C TRP A 166 -15.53 -7.71 4.91
N VAL A 167 -14.53 -8.18 5.63
CA VAL A 167 -13.12 -8.11 5.20
C VAL A 167 -12.64 -9.49 4.78
N TYR A 168 -12.25 -9.61 3.52
CA TYR A 168 -11.82 -10.86 2.89
C TYR A 168 -10.35 -10.83 2.53
N ALA A 169 -9.58 -11.82 3.00
CA ALA A 169 -8.20 -12.02 2.56
C ALA A 169 -8.19 -12.83 1.25
N LEU A 170 -7.48 -12.36 0.24
CA LEU A 170 -7.27 -13.10 -1.01
C LEU A 170 -6.00 -13.94 -0.89
N GLU A 171 -6.17 -15.26 -0.77
CA GLU A 171 -5.05 -16.19 -0.53
C GLU A 171 -5.41 -17.59 -1.08
N ALA A 172 -4.41 -18.35 -1.52
CA ALA A 172 -4.60 -19.72 -1.96
C ALA A 172 -5.12 -20.61 -0.81
N GLY A 173 -6.01 -21.55 -1.12
CA GLY A 173 -6.57 -22.50 -0.17
C GLY A 173 -7.71 -21.95 0.70
N GLY A 174 -8.21 -20.75 0.42
CA GLY A 174 -9.43 -20.20 1.01
C GLY A 174 -10.71 -20.79 0.41
N GLU A 175 -11.86 -20.25 0.81
CA GLU A 175 -13.16 -20.57 0.22
C GLU A 175 -13.22 -20.08 -1.24
N ASP A 176 -14.01 -20.74 -2.09
CA ASP A 176 -14.19 -20.33 -3.48
C ASP A 176 -14.83 -18.94 -3.57
N ILE A 177 -14.11 -18.01 -4.20
CA ILE A 177 -14.57 -16.63 -4.35
C ILE A 177 -15.89 -16.53 -5.12
N TYR A 178 -16.14 -17.43 -6.06
CA TYR A 178 -17.35 -17.41 -6.88
C TYR A 178 -18.61 -17.88 -6.13
N ALA A 179 -18.44 -18.54 -4.98
CA ALA A 179 -19.53 -18.92 -4.10
C ALA A 179 -19.89 -17.83 -3.06
N GLN A 180 -19.06 -16.77 -2.98
CA GLN A 180 -19.25 -15.70 -2.01
C GLN A 180 -20.26 -14.66 -2.48
N ASP A 181 -21.16 -14.24 -1.59
CA ASP A 181 -22.00 -13.06 -1.77
C ASP A 181 -21.24 -11.80 -1.34
N PHE A 182 -21.13 -10.82 -2.25
CA PHE A 182 -20.49 -9.53 -2.02
C PHE A 182 -21.50 -8.38 -1.89
N SER A 183 -22.70 -8.67 -1.44
CA SER A 183 -23.68 -7.62 -1.07
C SER A 183 -23.20 -6.81 0.14
N GLY A 184 -23.58 -5.54 0.21
CA GLY A 184 -23.19 -4.64 1.29
C GLY A 184 -21.75 -4.11 1.22
N ASN A 185 -21.19 -3.79 2.38
CA ASN A 185 -19.84 -3.21 2.45
C ASN A 185 -18.78 -4.33 2.41
N VAL A 186 -17.83 -4.22 1.49
CA VAL A 186 -16.80 -5.22 1.21
C VAL A 186 -15.41 -4.60 1.28
N ALA A 187 -14.49 -5.29 1.90
CA ALA A 187 -13.06 -4.97 1.83
C ALA A 187 -12.27 -6.19 1.38
N LEU A 188 -11.39 -6.04 0.38
CA LEU A 188 -10.50 -7.07 -0.12
C LEU A 188 -9.07 -6.79 0.33
N VAL A 189 -8.42 -7.76 0.96
CA VAL A 189 -7.00 -7.68 1.33
C VAL A 189 -6.19 -8.50 0.35
N VAL A 190 -5.24 -7.84 -0.33
CA VAL A 190 -4.30 -8.48 -1.24
C VAL A 190 -2.89 -8.42 -0.66
N GLY A 191 -2.19 -9.54 -0.69
CA GLY A 191 -0.83 -9.69 -0.17
C GLY A 191 0.26 -9.50 -1.22
N GLY A 192 1.50 -9.32 -0.76
CA GLY A 192 2.69 -9.29 -1.63
C GLY A 192 2.99 -10.64 -2.26
N GLU A 193 3.78 -10.65 -3.35
CA GLU A 193 4.04 -11.85 -4.16
C GLU A 193 4.77 -12.96 -3.39
N ASP A 194 5.72 -12.60 -2.52
CA ASP A 194 6.55 -13.58 -1.81
C ASP A 194 5.86 -14.19 -0.58
N SER A 195 5.09 -13.40 0.15
CA SER A 195 4.54 -13.77 1.46
C SER A 195 3.02 -13.87 1.50
N GLY A 196 2.33 -13.47 0.43
CA GLY A 196 0.87 -13.38 0.43
C GLY A 196 0.35 -12.39 1.47
N VAL A 197 -0.85 -12.61 1.97
CA VAL A 197 -1.40 -11.86 3.11
C VAL A 197 -0.73 -12.36 4.40
N LYS A 198 -0.17 -11.44 5.19
CA LYS A 198 0.50 -11.81 6.44
C LYS A 198 -0.43 -12.57 7.36
N ARG A 199 0.12 -13.56 8.07
CA ARG A 199 -0.64 -14.46 8.96
C ARG A 199 -1.58 -13.68 9.90
N LEU A 200 -1.09 -12.68 10.58
CA LEU A 200 -1.88 -11.91 11.54
C LEU A 200 -3.01 -11.10 10.87
N THR A 201 -2.76 -10.54 9.69
CA THR A 201 -3.79 -9.83 8.90
C THR A 201 -4.88 -10.81 8.46
N LYS A 202 -4.47 -11.99 7.96
CA LYS A 202 -5.38 -13.04 7.53
C LYS A 202 -6.26 -13.56 8.67
N GLU A 203 -5.68 -13.78 9.86
CA GLU A 203 -6.42 -14.20 11.07
C GLU A 203 -7.47 -13.18 11.54
N LYS A 204 -7.31 -11.89 11.20
CA LYS A 204 -8.26 -10.83 11.53
C LYS A 204 -9.35 -10.64 10.48
N CYS A 205 -9.15 -11.11 9.27
CA CYS A 205 -10.19 -11.06 8.23
C CYS A 205 -11.35 -11.98 8.58
N ASP A 206 -12.55 -11.64 8.11
CA ASP A 206 -13.76 -12.46 8.36
C ASP A 206 -13.70 -13.80 7.62
N LYS A 207 -13.08 -13.80 6.41
CA LYS A 207 -12.86 -15.01 5.62
C LYS A 207 -11.60 -14.90 4.78
N THR A 208 -11.09 -16.05 4.37
CA THR A 208 -10.08 -16.16 3.31
C THR A 208 -10.75 -16.71 2.06
N LEU A 209 -10.60 -16.01 0.96
CA LEU A 209 -11.15 -16.39 -0.35
C LEU A 209 -10.02 -16.76 -1.30
N SER A 210 -10.26 -17.74 -2.15
CA SER A 210 -9.32 -18.19 -3.16
C SER A 210 -9.91 -18.14 -4.57
N LEU A 211 -9.04 -17.89 -5.53
CA LEU A 211 -9.32 -18.09 -6.96
C LEU A 211 -8.98 -19.55 -7.32
N PRO A 212 -9.84 -20.28 -8.02
CA PRO A 212 -9.53 -21.63 -8.46
C PRO A 212 -8.42 -21.61 -9.50
N LEU A 213 -7.30 -22.26 -9.19
CA LEU A 213 -6.15 -22.39 -10.08
C LEU A 213 -6.15 -23.76 -10.72
N GLN A 214 -6.16 -23.83 -12.06
CA GLN A 214 -6.20 -25.08 -12.83
C GLN A 214 -4.81 -25.52 -13.32
N GLY A 215 -3.80 -24.69 -13.12
CA GLY A 215 -2.43 -24.92 -13.59
C GLY A 215 -1.53 -25.55 -12.52
N LYS A 216 -0.23 -25.63 -12.84
CA LYS A 216 0.80 -26.14 -11.92
C LYS A 216 1.39 -25.02 -11.04
N VAL A 217 1.22 -23.77 -11.42
CA VAL A 217 1.65 -22.61 -10.63
C VAL A 217 0.59 -22.33 -9.57
N ASN A 218 1.03 -22.07 -8.35
CA ASN A 218 0.18 -22.00 -7.16
C ASN A 218 -0.27 -20.59 -6.77
N SER A 219 0.04 -19.58 -7.59
CA SER A 219 -0.34 -18.18 -7.32
C SER A 219 -0.47 -17.38 -8.63
N LEU A 220 -1.27 -16.32 -8.58
CA LEU A 220 -1.33 -15.25 -9.57
C LEU A 220 -0.53 -14.05 -9.09
N ASN A 221 -0.12 -13.18 -10.01
CA ASN A 221 0.36 -11.85 -9.62
C ASN A 221 -0.70 -11.12 -8.78
N ALA A 222 -0.26 -10.37 -7.77
CA ALA A 222 -1.14 -9.72 -6.78
C ALA A 222 -2.20 -8.80 -7.43
N SER A 223 -1.79 -7.99 -8.42
CA SER A 223 -2.72 -7.08 -9.11
C SER A 223 -3.71 -7.82 -10.02
N VAL A 224 -3.30 -8.94 -10.58
CA VAL A 224 -4.18 -9.82 -11.40
C VAL A 224 -5.22 -10.50 -10.51
N ALA A 225 -4.79 -11.07 -9.38
CA ALA A 225 -5.69 -11.69 -8.42
C ALA A 225 -6.74 -10.68 -7.90
N LEU A 226 -6.29 -9.48 -7.54
CA LEU A 226 -7.19 -8.40 -7.16
C LEU A 226 -8.15 -8.04 -8.30
N GLY A 227 -7.66 -7.99 -9.55
CA GLY A 227 -8.50 -7.66 -10.71
C GLY A 227 -9.69 -8.60 -10.85
N ILE A 228 -9.44 -9.90 -10.75
CA ILE A 228 -10.50 -10.92 -10.83
C ILE A 228 -11.46 -10.76 -9.63
N ALA A 229 -10.93 -10.64 -8.42
CA ALA A 229 -11.74 -10.53 -7.19
C ALA A 229 -12.57 -9.24 -7.17
N ALA A 230 -12.01 -8.11 -7.57
CA ALA A 230 -12.71 -6.83 -7.62
C ALA A 230 -13.87 -6.86 -8.63
N TYR A 231 -13.67 -7.48 -9.78
CA TYR A 231 -14.74 -7.62 -10.77
C TYR A 231 -15.79 -8.67 -10.37
N GLU A 232 -15.47 -9.60 -9.50
CA GLU A 232 -16.48 -10.46 -8.88
C GLU A 232 -17.38 -9.66 -7.92
N VAL A 233 -16.82 -8.72 -7.15
CA VAL A 233 -17.61 -7.75 -6.37
C VAL A 233 -18.51 -6.92 -7.29
N VAL A 234 -17.98 -6.40 -8.40
CA VAL A 234 -18.78 -5.66 -9.40
C VAL A 234 -19.89 -6.52 -9.96
N ARG A 235 -19.59 -7.76 -10.41
CA ARG A 235 -20.58 -8.69 -10.97
C ARG A 235 -21.70 -8.99 -9.98
N SER A 236 -21.37 -9.20 -8.71
CA SER A 236 -22.37 -9.45 -7.65
C SER A 236 -23.30 -8.26 -7.47
N ARG A 237 -22.81 -7.04 -7.69
CA ARG A 237 -23.57 -5.80 -7.56
C ARG A 237 -24.37 -5.39 -8.81
N LEU A 238 -24.11 -6.01 -9.96
CA LEU A 238 -24.91 -5.78 -11.18
C LEU A 238 -26.24 -6.53 -11.19
N LYS A 239 -26.38 -7.51 -10.30
CA LYS A 239 -27.65 -8.23 -10.10
C LYS A 239 -28.56 -7.42 -9.20
#